data_a1635053bf94548adcd64c35749a9838
#
_entry.id   a1635053bf94548adcd64c35749a9838
#
_cell.length_a   1.000
_cell.length_b   1.000
_cell.length_c   1.000
_cell.angle_alpha   90.00
_cell.angle_beta   90.00
_cell.angle_gamma   90.00
#
_symmetry.space_group_name_H-M   'P 1'
#
loop_
_entity.id
_entity.type
_entity.pdbx_description
1 polymer ?
#
loop_
_entity_poly.entity_id
_entity_poly.type
_entity_poly.pdbx_seq_one_letter_code
_entity_poly.pdbx_strand_id
1 'polypeptide(L)'
;MERVPHSRRVLRVGQVRAANRAAILRLLRRHRQLSRAELARRTSLSEASVSRIIAELMDQGLLVDLGNGPGTGGRPGARLELNEDRFQAIGVDIQNWETQVALGTVTGRILRTDRFRTPQGPAEALDRIAASVASMTAGLTVPPVGIGISTRGLVDNRHGVAELGSNPAWVHVEIGAYLTGLTNLPVYVENNVRAAAMAEYVNGNMDVQGAHCLLFALIGEGVGMAIVLDGKVHHGPNMAAGEIGQMVIADQGGPERHNRSGCLEVLASDLATCDRYNNLAGTKARFSTSSSCTQQMRQICQLAMEGDPHARAAVTATARFLGIGIANAVWALDADAVVIDGPVTEAWPLVSAAIRDQFPEGPLFLNFRNLVLRPSALGGEAAVIGAITLPFAPIFSFDGTFA
;
A
#
# COMPACT_ATOMS: atom_id res chain seq x y z
N MET A 1 29.02 28.26 3.17
CA MET A 1 27.78 27.47 3.38
C MET A 1 26.61 28.45 3.27
N GLU A 2 26.15 28.71 2.05
CA GLU A 2 25.05 29.63 1.77
C GLU A 2 23.73 28.94 2.10
N ARG A 3 22.97 29.54 3.01
CA ARG A 3 21.60 29.13 3.30
C ARG A 3 20.72 29.54 2.12
N VAL A 4 20.26 28.58 1.32
CA VAL A 4 19.23 28.82 0.33
C VAL A 4 17.93 29.14 1.09
N PRO A 5 17.33 30.34 0.90
CA PRO A 5 16.09 30.67 1.58
C PRO A 5 14.98 29.77 1.05
N HIS A 6 14.14 29.23 1.96
CA HIS A 6 12.89 28.59 1.61
C HIS A 6 12.02 29.58 0.82
N SER A 7 12.12 29.57 -0.49
CA SER A 7 11.24 30.36 -1.34
C SER A 7 9.83 29.80 -1.16
N ARG A 8 8.92 30.59 -0.58
CA ARG A 8 7.49 30.38 -0.75
C ARG A 8 7.24 30.36 -2.25
N ARG A 9 7.04 29.17 -2.82
CA ARG A 9 6.66 29.03 -4.23
C ARG A 9 5.34 29.77 -4.41
N VAL A 10 5.39 30.94 -5.06
CA VAL A 10 4.19 31.64 -5.51
C VAL A 10 3.57 30.75 -6.58
N LEU A 11 2.46 30.09 -6.26
CA LEU A 11 1.74 29.25 -7.20
C LEU A 11 1.21 30.13 -8.34
N ARG A 12 1.51 29.78 -9.58
CA ARG A 12 0.90 30.42 -10.74
C ARG A 12 -0.60 30.06 -10.79
N VAL A 13 -1.43 30.91 -11.36
CA VAL A 13 -2.90 30.73 -11.44
C VAL A 13 -3.28 29.34 -11.97
N GLY A 14 -2.56 28.83 -12.95
CA GLY A 14 -2.75 27.46 -13.47
C GLY A 14 -2.47 26.35 -12.45
N GLN A 15 -1.48 26.54 -11.59
CA GLN A 15 -1.14 25.57 -10.52
C GLN A 15 -2.20 25.55 -9.42
N VAL A 16 -2.77 26.71 -9.06
CA VAL A 16 -3.89 26.80 -8.12
C VAL A 16 -5.12 26.05 -8.66
N ARG A 17 -5.42 26.21 -9.97
CA ARG A 17 -6.53 25.50 -10.60
C ARG A 17 -6.31 23.99 -10.59
N ALA A 18 -5.11 23.52 -10.94
CA ALA A 18 -4.76 22.12 -10.90
C ALA A 18 -4.84 21.53 -9.48
N ALA A 19 -4.37 22.27 -8.46
CA ALA A 19 -4.48 21.88 -7.06
C ALA A 19 -5.94 21.74 -6.60
N ASN A 20 -6.79 22.71 -6.95
CA ASN A 20 -8.22 22.69 -6.62
C ASN A 20 -8.95 21.52 -7.29
N ARG A 21 -8.63 21.24 -8.58
CA ARG A 21 -9.15 20.10 -9.31
C ARG A 21 -8.75 18.77 -8.62
N ALA A 22 -7.47 18.62 -8.30
CA ALA A 22 -6.95 17.43 -7.62
C ALA A 22 -7.62 17.26 -6.22
N ALA A 23 -7.85 18.34 -5.48
CA ALA A 23 -8.55 18.29 -4.19
C ALA A 23 -9.99 17.76 -4.34
N ILE A 24 -10.75 18.23 -5.34
CA ILE A 24 -12.11 17.76 -5.61
C ILE A 24 -12.09 16.26 -5.97
N LEU A 25 -11.19 15.84 -6.86
CA LEU A 25 -11.08 14.44 -7.27
C LEU A 25 -10.70 13.53 -6.08
N ARG A 26 -9.76 13.95 -5.22
CA ARG A 26 -9.40 13.20 -4.00
C ARG A 26 -10.57 13.05 -3.05
N LEU A 27 -11.35 14.11 -2.84
CA LEU A 27 -12.55 14.05 -2.00
C LEU A 27 -13.59 13.08 -2.56
N LEU A 28 -13.83 13.08 -3.88
CA LEU A 28 -14.75 12.13 -4.52
C LEU A 28 -14.22 10.70 -4.46
N ARG A 29 -12.92 10.46 -4.62
CA ARG A 29 -12.32 9.13 -4.45
C ARG A 29 -12.51 8.61 -3.02
N ARG A 30 -12.27 9.48 -2.01
CA ARG A 30 -12.40 9.13 -0.59
C ARG A 30 -13.84 8.88 -0.14
N HIS A 31 -14.75 9.77 -0.50
CA HIS A 31 -16.13 9.75 -0.02
C HIS A 31 -17.12 9.10 -0.97
N ARG A 32 -16.63 8.63 -2.12
CA ARG A 32 -17.41 8.03 -3.21
C ARG A 32 -18.40 8.98 -3.85
N GLN A 33 -19.32 9.55 -3.08
CA GLN A 33 -20.37 10.43 -3.57
C GLN A 33 -20.44 11.71 -2.74
N LEU A 34 -20.37 12.86 -3.39
CA LEU A 34 -20.53 14.19 -2.76
C LEU A 34 -21.36 15.11 -3.67
N SER A 35 -22.12 16.00 -3.05
CA SER A 35 -22.78 17.10 -3.71
C SER A 35 -21.83 18.29 -3.96
N ARG A 36 -22.20 19.19 -4.88
CA ARG A 36 -21.43 20.44 -5.14
C ARG A 36 -21.26 21.27 -3.87
N ALA A 37 -22.30 21.38 -3.04
CA ALA A 37 -22.27 22.12 -1.79
C ALA A 37 -21.31 21.47 -0.75
N GLU A 38 -21.29 20.13 -0.66
CA GLU A 38 -20.34 19.42 0.20
C GLU A 38 -18.90 19.61 -0.26
N LEU A 39 -18.66 19.55 -1.57
CA LEU A 39 -17.34 19.82 -2.16
C LEU A 39 -16.89 21.25 -1.86
N ALA A 40 -17.75 22.26 -2.02
CA ALA A 40 -17.44 23.65 -1.73
C ALA A 40 -17.04 23.83 -0.24
N ARG A 41 -17.83 23.28 0.67
CA ARG A 41 -17.57 23.35 2.10
C ARG A 41 -16.25 22.66 2.50
N ARG A 42 -15.96 21.46 1.94
CA ARG A 42 -14.76 20.69 2.27
C ARG A 42 -13.48 21.25 1.66
N THR A 43 -13.57 21.91 0.51
CA THR A 43 -12.42 22.53 -0.17
C THR A 43 -12.22 23.99 0.19
N SER A 44 -13.16 24.60 0.89
CA SER A 44 -13.19 26.05 1.15
C SER A 44 -13.20 26.91 -0.13
N LEU A 45 -13.64 26.32 -1.25
CA LEU A 45 -13.82 27.03 -2.52
C LEU A 45 -15.22 27.63 -2.62
N SER A 46 -15.36 28.71 -3.42
CA SER A 46 -16.70 29.23 -3.75
C SER A 46 -17.50 28.23 -4.58
N GLU A 47 -18.81 28.20 -4.42
CA GLU A 47 -19.71 27.33 -5.19
C GLU A 47 -19.55 27.53 -6.71
N ALA A 48 -19.31 28.77 -7.14
CA ALA A 48 -19.06 29.08 -8.56
C ALA A 48 -17.77 28.43 -9.06
N SER A 49 -16.69 28.41 -8.25
CA SER A 49 -15.43 27.77 -8.59
C SER A 49 -15.58 26.25 -8.66
N VAL A 50 -16.28 25.65 -7.69
CA VAL A 50 -16.58 24.20 -7.68
C VAL A 50 -17.42 23.82 -8.90
N SER A 51 -18.49 24.58 -9.19
CA SER A 51 -19.37 24.29 -10.34
C SER A 51 -18.61 24.31 -11.66
N ARG A 52 -17.69 25.27 -11.85
CA ARG A 52 -16.87 25.36 -13.06
C ARG A 52 -15.91 24.16 -13.17
N ILE A 53 -15.23 23.77 -12.09
CA ILE A 53 -14.32 22.61 -12.10
C ILE A 53 -15.11 21.33 -12.38
N ILE A 54 -16.28 21.15 -11.76
CA ILE A 54 -17.14 19.98 -11.96
C ILE A 54 -17.61 19.92 -13.43
N ALA A 55 -18.03 21.02 -14.03
CA ALA A 55 -18.44 21.05 -15.44
C ALA A 55 -17.30 20.58 -16.35
N GLU A 56 -16.06 21.06 -16.12
CA GLU A 56 -14.89 20.62 -16.87
C GLU A 56 -14.57 19.12 -16.67
N LEU A 57 -14.71 18.61 -15.44
CA LEU A 57 -14.49 17.21 -15.14
C LEU A 57 -15.56 16.30 -15.76
N MET A 58 -16.80 16.77 -15.81
CA MET A 58 -17.90 16.06 -16.48
C MET A 58 -17.71 16.06 -18.01
N ASP A 59 -17.32 17.18 -18.60
CA ASP A 59 -17.01 17.28 -20.04
C ASP A 59 -15.87 16.33 -20.45
N GLN A 60 -14.86 16.18 -19.58
CA GLN A 60 -13.79 15.18 -19.73
C GLN A 60 -14.23 13.73 -19.46
N GLY A 61 -15.48 13.53 -19.01
CA GLY A 61 -16.01 12.21 -18.63
C GLY A 61 -15.41 11.63 -17.36
N LEU A 62 -14.74 12.44 -16.51
CA LEU A 62 -14.13 12.01 -15.24
C LEU A 62 -15.17 11.85 -14.13
N LEU A 63 -16.28 12.57 -14.22
CA LEU A 63 -17.37 12.52 -13.25
C LEU A 63 -18.67 12.14 -13.94
N VAL A 64 -19.54 11.50 -13.15
CA VAL A 64 -20.95 11.26 -13.49
C VAL A 64 -21.84 11.93 -12.46
N ASP A 65 -22.97 12.44 -12.91
CA ASP A 65 -24.03 13.00 -12.06
C ASP A 65 -25.11 11.93 -11.86
N LEU A 66 -25.28 11.46 -10.63
CA LEU A 66 -26.26 10.44 -10.27
C LEU A 66 -27.68 10.98 -10.04
N GLY A 67 -27.85 12.29 -10.25
CA GLY A 67 -29.11 12.96 -9.94
C GLY A 67 -29.32 13.18 -8.43
N ASN A 68 -30.56 13.48 -8.06
CA ASN A 68 -30.92 13.80 -6.68
C ASN A 68 -30.93 12.55 -5.81
N GLY A 69 -30.06 12.50 -4.78
CA GLY A 69 -30.09 11.47 -3.76
C GLY A 69 -31.29 11.61 -2.81
N PRO A 70 -31.55 10.61 -1.93
CA PRO A 70 -32.60 10.69 -0.92
C PRO A 70 -32.40 11.92 -0.03
N GLY A 71 -33.41 12.77 0.04
CA GLY A 71 -33.34 14.05 0.76
C GLY A 71 -33.35 13.88 2.28
N THR A 72 -32.38 14.48 2.95
CA THR A 72 -32.38 14.69 4.39
C THR A 72 -32.76 16.16 4.66
N GLY A 73 -34.04 16.51 4.55
CA GLY A 73 -34.57 17.79 5.06
C GLY A 73 -34.25 19.07 4.28
N GLY A 74 -33.81 19.03 3.00
CA GLY A 74 -33.59 20.15 2.10
C GLY A 74 -33.71 19.71 0.65
N ARG A 75 -33.63 20.65 -0.34
CA ARG A 75 -33.61 20.28 -1.76
C ARG A 75 -32.42 19.37 -2.04
N PRO A 76 -32.63 18.09 -2.44
CA PRO A 76 -31.54 17.17 -2.65
C PRO A 76 -30.59 17.70 -3.71
N GLY A 77 -29.32 17.90 -3.36
CA GLY A 77 -28.30 18.24 -4.36
C GLY A 77 -27.93 17.02 -5.17
N ALA A 78 -27.71 17.22 -6.47
CA ALA A 78 -27.22 16.16 -7.34
C ALA A 78 -25.89 15.60 -6.80
N ARG A 79 -25.80 14.28 -6.68
CA ARG A 79 -24.59 13.57 -6.23
C ARG A 79 -23.67 13.28 -7.41
N LEU A 80 -22.40 13.53 -7.18
CA LEU A 80 -21.32 13.33 -8.13
C LEU A 80 -20.44 12.19 -7.68
N GLU A 81 -20.00 11.35 -8.61
CA GLU A 81 -19.00 10.33 -8.37
C GLU A 81 -17.99 10.25 -9.53
N LEU A 82 -16.87 9.54 -9.29
CA LEU A 82 -15.89 9.24 -10.33
C LEU A 82 -16.44 8.23 -11.32
N ASN A 83 -16.20 8.47 -12.61
CA ASN A 83 -16.64 7.58 -13.69
C ASN A 83 -15.74 6.33 -13.74
N GLU A 84 -16.11 5.29 -13.02
CA GLU A 84 -15.34 4.04 -12.95
C GLU A 84 -15.26 3.30 -14.29
N ASP A 85 -16.26 3.43 -15.17
CA ASP A 85 -16.28 2.73 -16.47
C ASP A 85 -15.25 3.30 -17.45
N ARG A 86 -14.98 4.60 -17.34
CA ARG A 86 -14.00 5.30 -18.20
C ARG A 86 -12.59 5.24 -17.65
N PHE A 87 -12.42 5.13 -16.33
CA PHE A 87 -11.12 5.17 -15.67
C PHE A 87 -10.78 3.82 -15.06
N GLN A 88 -10.24 2.96 -15.92
CA GLN A 88 -9.72 1.65 -15.57
C GLN A 88 -8.20 1.62 -15.76
N ALA A 89 -7.52 0.80 -14.97
CA ALA A 89 -6.09 0.55 -15.06
C ALA A 89 -5.78 -0.93 -14.82
N ILE A 90 -4.64 -1.37 -15.29
CA ILE A 90 -4.09 -2.68 -14.95
C ILE A 90 -3.20 -2.51 -13.72
N GLY A 91 -3.40 -3.36 -12.71
CA GLY A 91 -2.49 -3.55 -11.60
C GLY A 91 -1.83 -4.91 -11.68
N VAL A 92 -0.55 -4.97 -11.41
CA VAL A 92 0.22 -6.22 -11.36
C VAL A 92 0.95 -6.30 -10.04
N ASP A 93 0.79 -7.38 -9.31
CA ASP A 93 1.58 -7.67 -8.11
C ASP A 93 2.48 -8.87 -8.38
N ILE A 94 3.80 -8.61 -8.43
CA ILE A 94 4.83 -9.61 -8.71
C ILE A 94 5.41 -10.11 -7.39
N GLN A 95 4.98 -11.31 -6.97
CA GLN A 95 5.53 -11.99 -5.81
C GLN A 95 6.48 -13.12 -6.23
N ASN A 96 7.21 -13.70 -5.26
CA ASN A 96 8.19 -14.76 -5.57
C ASN A 96 7.56 -16.01 -6.21
N TRP A 97 6.33 -16.36 -5.81
CA TRP A 97 5.68 -17.60 -6.20
C TRP A 97 4.50 -17.41 -7.13
N GLU A 98 3.81 -16.30 -7.00
CA GLU A 98 2.60 -15.98 -7.78
C GLU A 98 2.66 -14.55 -8.25
N THR A 99 2.29 -14.32 -9.50
CA THR A 99 2.01 -13.00 -10.05
C THR A 99 0.51 -12.86 -10.25
N GLN A 100 -0.05 -11.78 -9.75
CA GLN A 100 -1.44 -11.40 -9.96
C GLN A 100 -1.52 -10.22 -10.91
N VAL A 101 -2.31 -10.35 -11.98
CA VAL A 101 -2.66 -9.26 -12.89
C VAL A 101 -4.15 -8.97 -12.72
N ALA A 102 -4.52 -7.72 -12.54
CA ALA A 102 -5.91 -7.32 -12.32
C ALA A 102 -6.28 -6.09 -13.14
N LEU A 103 -7.45 -6.12 -13.76
CA LEU A 103 -8.11 -4.91 -14.27
C LEU A 103 -8.95 -4.33 -13.15
N GLY A 104 -8.77 -3.06 -12.86
CA GLY A 104 -9.52 -2.38 -11.81
C GLY A 104 -9.88 -0.94 -12.14
N THR A 105 -10.73 -0.35 -11.31
CA THR A 105 -11.24 1.00 -11.47
C THR A 105 -10.40 2.03 -10.70
N VAL A 106 -10.62 3.29 -10.98
CA VAL A 106 -10.01 4.44 -10.27
C VAL A 106 -10.25 4.44 -8.77
N THR A 107 -11.26 3.71 -8.31
CA THR A 107 -11.59 3.55 -6.89
C THR A 107 -10.96 2.31 -6.27
N GLY A 108 -10.17 1.54 -7.03
CA GLY A 108 -9.52 0.32 -6.56
C GLY A 108 -10.39 -0.93 -6.60
N ARG A 109 -11.61 -0.87 -7.17
CA ARG A 109 -12.46 -2.07 -7.33
C ARG A 109 -11.89 -2.95 -8.44
N ILE A 110 -11.62 -4.21 -8.12
CA ILE A 110 -11.13 -5.21 -9.07
C ILE A 110 -12.30 -5.72 -9.90
N LEU A 111 -12.11 -5.71 -11.23
CA LEU A 111 -13.10 -6.16 -12.23
C LEU A 111 -12.79 -7.54 -12.78
N ARG A 112 -11.51 -7.80 -13.07
CA ARG A 112 -11.00 -9.08 -13.60
C ARG A 112 -9.66 -9.38 -12.97
N THR A 113 -9.33 -10.66 -12.82
CA THR A 113 -8.05 -11.12 -12.26
C THR A 113 -7.54 -12.32 -13.06
N ASP A 114 -6.23 -12.34 -13.30
CA ASP A 114 -5.47 -13.51 -13.76
C ASP A 114 -4.34 -13.75 -12.74
N ARG A 115 -4.12 -15.03 -12.39
CA ARG A 115 -3.07 -15.43 -11.45
C ARG A 115 -2.27 -16.56 -12.06
N PHE A 116 -0.96 -16.47 -11.96
CA PHE A 116 -0.07 -17.50 -12.45
C PHE A 116 1.19 -17.61 -11.61
N ARG A 117 1.83 -18.77 -11.65
CA ARG A 117 3.12 -18.97 -11.00
C ARG A 117 4.15 -18.03 -11.62
N THR A 118 4.84 -17.25 -10.79
CA THR A 118 5.89 -16.33 -11.26
C THR A 118 7.04 -17.10 -11.89
N PRO A 119 7.37 -16.87 -13.18
CA PRO A 119 8.56 -17.41 -13.79
C PRO A 119 9.84 -16.96 -13.09
N GLN A 120 10.88 -17.80 -13.12
CA GLN A 120 12.16 -17.47 -12.45
C GLN A 120 12.89 -16.33 -13.13
N GLY A 121 12.85 -16.28 -14.45
CA GLY A 121 13.50 -15.24 -15.24
C GLY A 121 12.61 -14.00 -15.41
N PRO A 122 13.18 -12.78 -15.29
CA PRO A 122 12.39 -11.56 -15.41
C PRO A 122 11.76 -11.39 -16.81
N ALA A 123 12.48 -11.71 -17.89
CA ALA A 123 11.94 -11.57 -19.25
C ALA A 123 10.70 -12.46 -19.46
N GLU A 124 10.76 -13.72 -19.08
CA GLU A 124 9.63 -14.65 -19.19
C GLU A 124 8.42 -14.18 -18.35
N ALA A 125 8.70 -13.64 -17.15
CA ALA A 125 7.66 -13.10 -16.29
C ALA A 125 6.98 -11.89 -16.92
N LEU A 126 7.76 -10.97 -17.49
CA LEU A 126 7.25 -9.75 -18.13
C LEU A 126 6.48 -10.06 -19.43
N ASP A 127 6.94 -11.04 -20.23
CA ASP A 127 6.21 -11.53 -21.40
C ASP A 127 4.85 -12.14 -21.01
N ARG A 128 4.82 -12.93 -19.93
CA ARG A 128 3.58 -13.51 -19.42
C ARG A 128 2.62 -12.44 -18.89
N ILE A 129 3.14 -11.40 -18.21
CA ILE A 129 2.36 -10.23 -17.79
C ILE A 129 1.77 -9.52 -19.01
N ALA A 130 2.57 -9.24 -20.05
CA ALA A 130 2.09 -8.57 -21.26
C ALA A 130 0.99 -9.38 -21.97
N ALA A 131 1.11 -10.69 -22.03
CA ALA A 131 0.07 -11.57 -22.57
C ALA A 131 -1.23 -11.50 -21.76
N SER A 132 -1.13 -11.49 -20.42
CA SER A 132 -2.28 -11.33 -19.54
C SER A 132 -2.95 -9.95 -19.72
N VAL A 133 -2.17 -8.87 -19.82
CA VAL A 133 -2.66 -7.53 -20.11
C VAL A 133 -3.42 -7.51 -21.44
N ALA A 134 -2.86 -8.07 -22.50
CA ALA A 134 -3.51 -8.14 -23.81
C ALA A 134 -4.86 -8.89 -23.74
N SER A 135 -4.91 -10.01 -23.02
CA SER A 135 -6.15 -10.76 -22.80
C SER A 135 -7.20 -9.95 -22.02
N MET A 136 -6.79 -9.22 -20.97
CA MET A 136 -7.71 -8.44 -20.14
C MET A 136 -8.25 -7.19 -20.86
N THR A 137 -7.48 -6.63 -21.77
CA THR A 137 -7.84 -5.41 -22.52
C THR A 137 -8.59 -5.71 -23.79
N ALA A 138 -8.61 -6.97 -24.25
CA ALA A 138 -9.35 -7.39 -25.42
C ALA A 138 -10.85 -7.08 -25.27
N GLY A 139 -11.40 -6.34 -26.24
CA GLY A 139 -12.82 -5.98 -26.27
C GLY A 139 -13.21 -4.79 -25.36
N LEU A 140 -12.27 -4.14 -24.69
CA LEU A 140 -12.55 -2.89 -23.99
C LEU A 140 -12.78 -1.77 -24.99
N THR A 141 -13.86 -1.01 -24.80
CA THR A 141 -14.17 0.17 -25.63
C THR A 141 -13.26 1.36 -25.31
N VAL A 142 -12.76 1.43 -24.08
CA VAL A 142 -11.84 2.45 -23.62
C VAL A 142 -10.58 1.73 -23.11
N PRO A 143 -9.39 2.04 -23.63
CA PRO A 143 -8.17 1.42 -23.13
C PRO A 143 -7.91 1.85 -21.69
N PRO A 144 -7.25 1.00 -20.85
CA PRO A 144 -6.85 1.38 -19.52
C PRO A 144 -5.86 2.56 -19.56
N VAL A 145 -5.88 3.41 -18.55
CA VAL A 145 -5.01 4.59 -18.46
C VAL A 145 -3.52 4.25 -18.32
N GLY A 146 -3.21 3.02 -17.95
CA GLY A 146 -1.85 2.53 -17.81
C GLY A 146 -1.77 1.23 -17.02
N ILE A 147 -0.55 0.80 -16.77
CA ILE A 147 -0.20 -0.39 -15.98
C ILE A 147 0.57 0.08 -14.75
N GLY A 148 0.12 -0.32 -13.56
CA GLY A 148 0.90 -0.19 -12.35
C GLY A 148 1.48 -1.54 -11.94
N ILE A 149 2.73 -1.54 -11.54
CA ILE A 149 3.47 -2.73 -11.09
C ILE A 149 3.84 -2.55 -9.62
N SER A 150 3.46 -3.51 -8.82
CA SER A 150 3.93 -3.72 -7.46
C SER A 150 4.95 -4.85 -7.48
N THR A 151 6.16 -4.63 -6.97
CA THR A 151 7.19 -5.66 -6.90
C THR A 151 7.99 -5.57 -5.61
N ARG A 152 8.59 -6.68 -5.19
CA ARG A 152 9.41 -6.75 -3.98
C ARG A 152 10.79 -6.19 -4.21
N GLY A 153 11.41 -5.70 -3.15
CA GLY A 153 12.78 -5.21 -3.12
C GLY A 153 12.92 -3.71 -3.37
N LEU A 154 14.11 -3.27 -3.73
CA LEU A 154 14.41 -1.87 -3.97
C LEU A 154 13.95 -1.48 -5.38
N VAL A 155 13.14 -0.44 -5.48
CA VAL A 155 12.56 0.04 -6.74
C VAL A 155 12.90 1.51 -6.95
N ASP A 156 13.52 1.83 -8.08
CA ASP A 156 13.57 3.20 -8.60
C ASP A 156 12.27 3.48 -9.39
N ASN A 157 11.31 4.06 -8.70
CA ASN A 157 10.01 4.36 -9.29
C ASN A 157 10.05 5.49 -10.34
N ARG A 158 11.11 6.31 -10.36
CA ARG A 158 11.27 7.40 -11.34
C ARG A 158 11.61 6.87 -12.72
N HIS A 159 12.39 5.79 -12.77
CA HIS A 159 12.82 5.16 -14.01
C HIS A 159 12.09 3.85 -14.31
N GLY A 160 11.27 3.36 -13.36
CA GLY A 160 10.52 2.10 -13.51
C GLY A 160 11.42 0.86 -13.46
N VAL A 161 12.47 0.90 -12.61
CA VAL A 161 13.50 -0.13 -12.52
C VAL A 161 13.41 -0.85 -11.18
N ALA A 162 13.39 -2.19 -11.20
CA ALA A 162 13.65 -3.01 -10.02
C ALA A 162 15.15 -3.13 -9.83
N GLU A 163 15.72 -2.36 -8.91
CA GLU A 163 17.18 -2.29 -8.68
C GLU A 163 17.70 -3.54 -7.98
N LEU A 164 16.94 -4.04 -7.01
CA LEU A 164 17.29 -5.25 -6.26
C LEU A 164 16.02 -5.97 -5.84
N GLY A 165 15.72 -7.08 -6.49
CA GLY A 165 14.62 -7.95 -6.11
C GLY A 165 14.99 -8.93 -5.00
N SER A 166 13.99 -9.59 -4.42
CA SER A 166 14.19 -10.70 -3.49
C SER A 166 14.73 -11.97 -4.17
N ASN A 167 14.54 -12.09 -5.48
CA ASN A 167 15.13 -13.12 -6.32
C ASN A 167 16.41 -12.57 -6.98
N PRO A 168 17.57 -13.25 -6.88
CA PRO A 168 18.84 -12.81 -7.48
C PRO A 168 18.79 -12.56 -8.99
N ALA A 169 17.85 -13.16 -9.72
CA ALA A 169 17.65 -12.91 -11.15
C ALA A 169 17.01 -11.52 -11.43
N TRP A 170 16.44 -10.88 -10.42
CA TRP A 170 15.75 -9.59 -10.51
C TRP A 170 16.63 -8.46 -10.01
N VAL A 171 17.77 -8.25 -10.67
CA VAL A 171 18.70 -7.16 -10.37
C VAL A 171 18.76 -6.24 -11.59
N HIS A 172 18.50 -4.98 -11.38
CA HIS A 172 18.48 -3.92 -12.39
C HIS A 172 17.59 -4.28 -13.61
N VAL A 173 16.33 -4.62 -13.33
CA VAL A 173 15.35 -4.98 -14.36
C VAL A 173 14.53 -3.75 -14.75
N GLU A 174 14.61 -3.32 -15.99
CA GLU A 174 13.89 -2.16 -16.56
C GLU A 174 12.42 -2.51 -16.88
N ILE A 175 11.64 -2.83 -15.84
CA ILE A 175 10.25 -3.28 -15.95
C ILE A 175 9.40 -2.27 -16.74
N GLY A 176 9.56 -0.98 -16.43
CA GLY A 176 8.78 0.10 -17.03
C GLY A 176 8.98 0.18 -18.54
N ALA A 177 10.25 0.24 -18.99
CA ALA A 177 10.60 0.32 -20.41
C ALA A 177 10.18 -0.93 -21.16
N TYR A 178 10.43 -2.11 -20.59
CA TYR A 178 10.11 -3.41 -21.21
C TYR A 178 8.59 -3.55 -21.49
N LEU A 179 7.76 -3.35 -20.47
CA LEU A 179 6.30 -3.48 -20.61
C LEU A 179 5.68 -2.36 -21.44
N THR A 180 6.21 -1.14 -21.38
CA THR A 180 5.77 -0.05 -22.26
C THR A 180 5.99 -0.42 -23.73
N GLY A 181 7.15 -1.01 -24.05
CA GLY A 181 7.48 -1.48 -25.40
C GLY A 181 6.54 -2.57 -25.93
N LEU A 182 6.08 -3.47 -25.07
CA LEU A 182 5.18 -4.57 -25.46
C LEU A 182 3.69 -4.14 -25.53
N THR A 183 3.27 -3.23 -24.65
CA THR A 183 1.84 -2.95 -24.45
C THR A 183 1.38 -1.60 -25.03
N ASN A 184 2.32 -0.69 -25.33
CA ASN A 184 2.07 0.71 -25.68
C ASN A 184 1.26 1.47 -24.62
N LEU A 185 1.25 1.01 -23.37
CA LEU A 185 0.62 1.67 -22.22
C LEU A 185 1.68 2.29 -21.32
N PRO A 186 1.41 3.44 -20.68
CA PRO A 186 2.26 3.97 -19.62
C PRO A 186 2.40 2.95 -18.48
N VAL A 187 3.64 2.73 -18.00
CA VAL A 187 3.93 1.77 -16.91
C VAL A 187 4.53 2.50 -15.73
N TYR A 188 3.99 2.23 -14.54
CA TYR A 188 4.41 2.79 -13.25
C TYR A 188 4.83 1.65 -12.35
N VAL A 189 6.03 1.72 -11.79
CA VAL A 189 6.58 0.64 -10.95
C VAL A 189 6.80 1.17 -9.53
N GLU A 190 6.37 0.41 -8.52
CA GLU A 190 6.55 0.75 -7.12
C GLU A 190 6.88 -0.50 -6.29
N ASN A 191 7.51 -0.29 -5.15
CA ASN A 191 7.69 -1.32 -4.15
C ASN A 191 6.32 -1.77 -3.59
N ASN A 192 6.16 -3.07 -3.35
CA ASN A 192 4.89 -3.66 -2.93
C ASN A 192 4.36 -3.12 -1.60
N VAL A 193 5.23 -2.85 -0.63
CA VAL A 193 4.81 -2.29 0.67
C VAL A 193 4.31 -0.87 0.51
N ARG A 194 4.95 -0.08 -0.36
CA ARG A 194 4.55 1.31 -0.65
C ARG A 194 3.26 1.38 -1.45
N ALA A 195 3.11 0.50 -2.45
CA ALA A 195 1.86 0.39 -3.21
C ALA A 195 0.70 0.01 -2.28
N ALA A 196 0.87 -0.99 -1.42
CA ALA A 196 -0.11 -1.42 -0.43
C ALA A 196 -0.46 -0.30 0.57
N ALA A 197 0.54 0.45 1.05
CA ALA A 197 0.33 1.58 1.95
C ALA A 197 -0.56 2.67 1.32
N MET A 198 -0.36 2.98 0.05
CA MET A 198 -1.21 3.94 -0.66
C MET A 198 -2.61 3.43 -0.88
N ALA A 199 -2.77 2.13 -1.18
CA ALA A 199 -4.10 1.51 -1.26
C ALA A 199 -4.84 1.63 0.08
N GLU A 200 -4.19 1.30 1.17
CA GLU A 200 -4.77 1.39 2.53
C GLU A 200 -5.09 2.83 2.92
N TYR A 201 -4.19 3.79 2.64
CA TYR A 201 -4.43 5.21 2.90
C TYR A 201 -5.64 5.76 2.15
N VAL A 202 -5.89 5.27 0.92
CA VAL A 202 -6.96 5.77 0.05
C VAL A 202 -8.27 4.99 0.24
N ASN A 203 -8.19 3.66 0.36
CA ASN A 203 -9.33 2.75 0.30
C ASN A 203 -9.58 1.99 1.61
N GLY A 204 -8.66 2.09 2.58
CA GLY A 204 -8.77 1.43 3.87
C GLY A 204 -9.78 2.07 4.82
N ASN A 205 -9.61 1.80 6.09
CA ASN A 205 -10.51 2.31 7.13
C ASN A 205 -10.51 3.85 7.20
N MET A 206 -11.67 4.43 7.51
CA MET A 206 -11.85 5.90 7.57
C MET A 206 -10.97 6.59 8.61
N ASP A 207 -10.60 5.91 9.69
CA ASP A 207 -9.70 6.42 10.75
C ASP A 207 -8.22 6.46 10.32
N VAL A 208 -7.85 5.70 9.28
CA VAL A 208 -6.52 5.74 8.65
C VAL A 208 -6.45 6.81 7.57
N GLN A 209 -7.58 7.01 6.88
CA GLN A 209 -7.68 8.00 5.81
C GLN A 209 -7.56 9.43 6.38
N GLY A 210 -6.46 10.09 6.10
CA GLY A 210 -6.19 11.45 6.60
C GLY A 210 -5.25 11.49 7.78
N ALA A 211 -4.62 10.37 8.14
CA ALA A 211 -3.47 10.37 9.03
C ALA A 211 -2.36 11.28 8.48
N HIS A 212 -1.71 12.05 9.36
CA HIS A 212 -0.55 12.86 8.97
C HIS A 212 0.68 11.97 8.70
N CYS A 213 0.88 10.98 9.54
CA CYS A 213 1.95 9.99 9.39
C CYS A 213 1.39 8.58 9.57
N LEU A 214 1.13 7.91 8.44
CA LEU A 214 0.76 6.50 8.42
C LEU A 214 2.02 5.64 8.25
N LEU A 215 2.20 4.68 9.13
CA LEU A 215 3.15 3.57 8.99
C LEU A 215 2.39 2.32 8.57
N PHE A 216 2.68 1.80 7.39
CA PHE A 216 2.11 0.55 6.91
C PHE A 216 3.20 -0.53 6.94
N ALA A 217 3.01 -1.54 7.77
CA ALA A 217 3.96 -2.65 7.93
C ALA A 217 3.41 -3.91 7.25
N LEU A 218 4.16 -4.46 6.30
CA LEU A 218 3.87 -5.75 5.66
C LEU A 218 4.77 -6.82 6.27
N ILE A 219 4.14 -7.81 6.91
CA ILE A 219 4.79 -8.94 7.55
C ILE A 219 4.52 -10.18 6.72
N GLY A 220 5.56 -10.74 6.15
CA GLY A 220 5.52 -11.92 5.30
C GLY A 220 6.84 -12.68 5.37
N GLU A 221 7.33 -13.22 4.25
CA GLU A 221 8.68 -13.81 4.16
C GLU A 221 9.78 -12.83 4.59
N GLY A 222 9.54 -11.53 4.45
CA GLY A 222 10.34 -10.44 4.98
C GLY A 222 9.49 -9.48 5.80
N VAL A 223 10.11 -8.42 6.32
CA VAL A 223 9.47 -7.35 7.09
C VAL A 223 9.79 -6.01 6.44
N GLY A 224 8.78 -5.39 5.85
CA GLY A 224 8.89 -4.07 5.24
C GLY A 224 7.92 -3.07 5.86
N MET A 225 8.25 -1.78 5.75
CA MET A 225 7.37 -0.69 6.14
C MET A 225 7.33 0.37 5.04
N ALA A 226 6.18 0.95 4.83
CA ALA A 226 6.05 2.19 4.07
C ALA A 226 5.65 3.33 5.00
N ILE A 227 6.14 4.51 4.71
CA ILE A 227 5.88 5.74 5.44
C ILE A 227 5.08 6.65 4.52
N VAL A 228 3.87 7.03 4.94
CA VAL A 228 3.03 7.97 4.20
C VAL A 228 2.89 9.23 5.03
N LEU A 229 3.42 10.35 4.54
CA LEU A 229 3.38 11.66 5.20
C LEU A 229 2.44 12.58 4.42
N ASP A 230 1.39 13.07 5.08
CA ASP A 230 0.38 13.95 4.46
C ASP A 230 -0.17 13.40 3.13
N GLY A 231 -0.40 12.08 3.10
CA GLY A 231 -0.92 11.37 1.93
C GLY A 231 0.10 11.11 0.83
N LYS A 232 1.40 11.27 1.08
CA LYS A 232 2.48 11.00 0.12
C LYS A 232 3.44 9.94 0.65
N VAL A 233 3.77 8.98 -0.18
CA VAL A 233 4.81 8.00 0.15
C VAL A 233 6.15 8.71 0.31
N HIS A 234 6.82 8.46 1.43
CA HIS A 234 8.18 8.91 1.66
C HIS A 234 9.17 7.85 1.15
N HIS A 235 9.80 8.11 0.01
CA HIS A 235 10.75 7.18 -0.60
C HIS A 235 12.16 7.28 -0.02
N GLY A 236 12.55 8.45 0.51
CA GLY A 236 13.93 8.78 0.84
C GLY A 236 14.79 9.03 -0.43
N PRO A 237 16.01 9.55 -0.25
CA PRO A 237 16.90 9.86 -1.38
C PRO A 237 17.39 8.60 -2.14
N ASN A 238 17.52 7.48 -1.44
CA ASN A 238 18.01 6.20 -1.95
C ASN A 238 16.88 5.18 -2.20
N MET A 239 15.62 5.60 -2.23
CA MET A 239 14.45 4.72 -2.36
C MET A 239 14.38 3.61 -1.28
N ALA A 240 14.99 3.83 -0.11
CA ALA A 240 15.12 2.84 0.96
C ALA A 240 14.44 3.28 2.28
N ALA A 241 13.59 4.31 2.25
CA ALA A 241 12.84 4.69 3.44
C ALA A 241 11.86 3.58 3.82
N GLY A 242 11.79 3.26 5.12
CA GLY A 242 10.91 2.21 5.62
C GLY A 242 11.51 0.80 5.68
N GLU A 243 12.79 0.61 5.37
CA GLU A 243 13.48 -0.69 5.49
C GLU A 243 13.71 -1.09 6.97
N ILE A 244 12.61 -1.12 7.78
CA ILE A 244 12.67 -1.44 9.21
C ILE A 244 13.08 -2.88 9.50
N GLY A 245 12.87 -3.79 8.55
CA GLY A 245 13.34 -5.17 8.66
C GLY A 245 14.84 -5.28 8.93
N GLN A 246 15.61 -4.26 8.47
CA GLN A 246 17.06 -4.18 8.67
C GLN A 246 17.48 -3.53 10.00
N MET A 247 16.53 -3.01 10.80
CA MET A 247 16.83 -2.44 12.11
C MET A 247 17.26 -3.53 13.08
N VAL A 248 18.42 -3.35 13.73
CA VAL A 248 18.86 -4.22 14.83
C VAL A 248 18.05 -3.87 16.08
N ILE A 249 17.25 -4.80 16.56
CA ILE A 249 16.37 -4.65 17.72
C ILE A 249 16.75 -5.55 18.90
N ALA A 250 17.74 -6.42 18.70
CA ALA A 250 18.33 -7.27 19.74
C ALA A 250 19.83 -7.46 19.48
N ASP A 251 20.60 -7.65 20.53
CA ASP A 251 22.06 -7.83 20.42
C ASP A 251 22.43 -9.12 19.69
N GLN A 252 21.59 -10.15 19.81
CA GLN A 252 21.77 -11.47 19.20
C GLN A 252 20.42 -12.08 18.87
N GLY A 253 20.41 -13.04 17.95
CA GLY A 253 19.24 -13.84 17.64
C GLY A 253 18.94 -13.94 16.14
N GLY A 254 18.40 -15.09 15.76
CA GLY A 254 18.12 -15.44 14.38
C GLY A 254 19.37 -15.78 13.56
N PRO A 255 19.18 -16.32 12.34
CA PRO A 255 20.28 -16.55 11.41
C PRO A 255 20.88 -15.22 10.96
N GLU A 256 22.18 -15.21 10.69
CA GLU A 256 22.83 -14.06 10.05
C GLU A 256 22.25 -13.87 8.65
N ARG A 257 21.64 -12.70 8.41
CA ARG A 257 21.25 -12.25 7.09
C ARG A 257 22.02 -10.99 6.77
N HIS A 258 22.63 -10.92 5.60
CA HIS A 258 23.46 -9.80 5.18
C HIS A 258 24.56 -9.43 6.21
N ASN A 259 25.17 -10.43 6.84
CA ASN A 259 26.18 -10.29 7.92
C ASN A 259 25.65 -9.55 9.16
N ARG A 260 24.34 -9.62 9.47
CA ARG A 260 23.73 -9.02 10.64
C ARG A 260 22.86 -10.02 11.39
N SER A 261 23.05 -10.10 12.70
CA SER A 261 22.14 -10.79 13.63
C SER A 261 21.24 -9.76 14.34
N GLY A 262 20.15 -10.22 14.92
CA GLY A 262 19.26 -9.36 15.73
C GLY A 262 18.43 -8.35 14.95
N CYS A 263 18.40 -8.41 13.61
CA CYS A 263 17.54 -7.56 12.82
C CYS A 263 16.07 -7.97 12.96
N LEU A 264 15.17 -7.01 12.82
CA LEU A 264 13.73 -7.23 12.96
C LEU A 264 13.23 -8.33 12.02
N GLU A 265 13.67 -8.36 10.77
CA GLU A 265 13.24 -9.37 9.78
C GLU A 265 13.63 -10.79 10.19
N VAL A 266 14.85 -11.01 10.68
CA VAL A 266 15.30 -12.35 11.10
C VAL A 266 14.64 -12.82 12.41
N LEU A 267 13.99 -11.91 13.13
CA LEU A 267 13.31 -12.22 14.39
C LEU A 267 11.78 -12.28 14.25
N ALA A 268 11.19 -11.60 13.25
CA ALA A 268 9.75 -11.38 13.20
C ALA A 268 9.09 -11.67 11.85
N SER A 269 9.84 -12.18 10.86
CA SER A 269 9.23 -12.65 9.59
C SER A 269 8.44 -13.95 9.79
N ASP A 270 7.63 -14.31 8.78
CA ASP A 270 6.93 -15.60 8.73
C ASP A 270 7.90 -16.76 8.90
N LEU A 271 9.05 -16.71 8.19
CA LEU A 271 10.11 -17.73 8.31
C LEU A 271 10.60 -17.89 9.74
N ALA A 272 10.92 -16.78 10.41
CA ALA A 272 11.37 -16.78 11.80
C ALA A 272 10.31 -17.37 12.75
N THR A 273 9.05 -17.11 12.48
CA THR A 273 7.92 -17.61 13.27
C THR A 273 7.71 -19.10 13.05
N CYS A 274 7.77 -19.56 11.80
CA CYS A 274 7.67 -20.98 11.46
C CYS A 274 8.82 -21.78 12.11
N ASP A 275 10.05 -21.31 12.02
CA ASP A 275 11.21 -21.97 12.63
C ASP A 275 11.08 -22.02 14.16
N ARG A 276 10.65 -20.94 14.78
CA ARG A 276 10.39 -20.88 16.23
C ARG A 276 9.33 -21.88 16.66
N TYR A 277 8.21 -21.96 15.92
CA TYR A 277 7.16 -22.93 16.20
C TYR A 277 7.67 -24.38 16.07
N ASN A 278 8.39 -24.70 14.99
CA ASN A 278 8.94 -26.04 14.76
C ASN A 278 9.90 -26.45 15.87
N ASN A 279 10.74 -25.53 16.34
CA ASN A 279 11.67 -25.77 17.44
C ASN A 279 10.94 -26.05 18.77
N LEU A 280 9.89 -25.28 19.07
CA LEU A 280 9.09 -25.45 20.28
C LEU A 280 8.26 -26.73 20.27
N ALA A 281 7.67 -27.08 19.14
CA ALA A 281 6.82 -28.24 18.97
C ALA A 281 7.59 -29.57 18.81
N GLY A 282 8.93 -29.52 18.65
CA GLY A 282 9.78 -30.70 18.46
C GLY A 282 9.51 -31.44 17.15
N THR A 283 8.90 -30.81 16.18
CA THR A 283 8.48 -31.44 14.92
C THR A 283 9.07 -30.70 13.72
N LYS A 284 9.94 -31.38 12.98
CA LYS A 284 10.49 -30.86 11.71
C LYS A 284 9.48 -30.86 10.54
N ALA A 285 8.26 -31.30 10.71
CA ALA A 285 7.29 -31.42 9.61
C ALA A 285 5.83 -31.59 10.07
N ARG A 286 5.23 -30.59 10.72
CA ARG A 286 3.76 -30.54 10.84
C ARG A 286 3.11 -29.98 9.57
N PHE A 287 3.89 -29.30 8.72
CA PHE A 287 3.40 -28.69 7.51
C PHE A 287 3.88 -29.48 6.28
N SER A 288 3.05 -29.53 5.23
CA SER A 288 3.45 -30.11 3.97
C SER A 288 4.67 -29.35 3.42
N THR A 289 5.67 -30.08 2.94
CA THR A 289 6.85 -29.50 2.28
C THR A 289 6.49 -28.70 1.01
N SER A 290 5.26 -28.84 0.52
CA SER A 290 4.70 -28.08 -0.61
C SER A 290 3.99 -26.80 -0.21
N SER A 291 3.77 -26.55 1.12
CA SER A 291 3.09 -25.35 1.59
C SER A 291 4.04 -24.15 1.57
N SER A 292 3.56 -23.01 1.05
CA SER A 292 4.32 -21.75 1.16
C SER A 292 4.50 -21.33 2.63
N CYS A 293 5.54 -20.55 2.91
CA CYS A 293 5.77 -20.01 4.25
C CYS A 293 4.55 -19.22 4.76
N THR A 294 3.91 -18.45 3.89
CA THR A 294 2.67 -17.71 4.17
C THR A 294 1.53 -18.64 4.61
N GLN A 295 1.36 -19.81 3.95
CA GLN A 295 0.33 -20.79 4.35
C GLN A 295 0.66 -21.41 5.72
N GLN A 296 1.93 -21.74 5.98
CA GLN A 296 2.36 -22.26 7.28
C GLN A 296 2.11 -21.24 8.39
N MET A 297 2.43 -19.97 8.15
CA MET A 297 2.19 -18.90 9.12
C MET A 297 0.69 -18.73 9.44
N ARG A 298 -0.20 -18.80 8.44
CA ARG A 298 -1.66 -18.79 8.67
C ARG A 298 -2.09 -19.94 9.58
N GLN A 299 -1.61 -21.15 9.33
CA GLN A 299 -1.91 -22.32 10.17
C GLN A 299 -1.39 -22.15 11.59
N ILE A 300 -0.20 -21.58 11.78
CA ILE A 300 0.36 -21.28 13.12
C ILE A 300 -0.51 -20.25 13.84
N CYS A 301 -0.93 -19.19 13.16
CA CYS A 301 -1.84 -18.19 13.73
C CYS A 301 -3.18 -18.82 14.15
N GLN A 302 -3.75 -19.66 13.32
CA GLN A 302 -4.99 -20.38 13.66
C GLN A 302 -4.81 -21.26 14.89
N LEU A 303 -3.76 -22.11 14.93
CA LEU A 303 -3.44 -22.95 16.09
C LEU A 303 -3.24 -22.12 17.38
N ALA A 304 -2.58 -20.96 17.26
CA ALA A 304 -2.38 -20.06 18.41
C ALA A 304 -3.71 -19.52 18.96
N MET A 305 -4.66 -19.22 18.08
CA MET A 305 -6.00 -18.75 18.44
C MET A 305 -6.89 -19.90 18.99
N GLU A 306 -6.65 -21.14 18.57
CA GLU A 306 -7.29 -22.34 19.09
C GLU A 306 -6.70 -22.82 20.42
N GLY A 307 -5.59 -22.20 20.88
CA GLY A 307 -4.98 -22.43 22.19
C GLY A 307 -3.78 -23.38 22.21
N ASP A 308 -3.20 -23.74 21.04
CA ASP A 308 -1.96 -24.50 20.99
C ASP A 308 -0.83 -23.71 21.70
N PRO A 309 -0.20 -24.25 22.74
CA PRO A 309 0.76 -23.50 23.56
C PRO A 309 2.04 -23.14 22.80
N HIS A 310 2.49 -23.97 21.86
CA HIS A 310 3.70 -23.73 21.08
C HIS A 310 3.46 -22.67 20.00
N ALA A 311 2.31 -22.75 19.31
CA ALA A 311 1.91 -21.75 18.33
C ALA A 311 1.69 -20.39 19.01
N ARG A 312 1.00 -20.36 20.14
CA ARG A 312 0.79 -19.13 20.91
C ARG A 312 2.12 -18.51 21.36
N ALA A 313 3.07 -19.32 21.87
CA ALA A 313 4.39 -18.84 22.27
C ALA A 313 5.17 -18.28 21.05
N ALA A 314 5.14 -18.97 19.90
CA ALA A 314 5.82 -18.52 18.69
C ALA A 314 5.26 -17.20 18.18
N VAL A 315 3.93 -17.07 18.07
CA VAL A 315 3.25 -15.85 17.60
C VAL A 315 3.46 -14.68 18.56
N THR A 316 3.37 -14.92 19.88
CA THR A 316 3.59 -13.88 20.91
C THR A 316 5.02 -13.35 20.86
N ALA A 317 6.02 -14.23 20.66
CA ALA A 317 7.42 -13.80 20.53
C ALA A 317 7.61 -12.94 19.25
N THR A 318 7.02 -13.34 18.13
CA THR A 318 7.02 -12.55 16.89
C THR A 318 6.37 -11.18 17.11
N ALA A 319 5.18 -11.16 17.72
CA ALA A 319 4.45 -9.94 18.00
C ALA A 319 5.24 -8.97 18.91
N ARG A 320 6.00 -9.50 19.89
CA ARG A 320 6.88 -8.69 20.75
C ARG A 320 7.99 -8.03 19.94
N PHE A 321 8.66 -8.76 19.05
CA PHE A 321 9.71 -8.17 18.20
C PHE A 321 9.13 -7.14 17.23
N LEU A 322 7.97 -7.42 16.63
CA LEU A 322 7.24 -6.44 15.81
C LEU A 322 6.90 -5.19 16.63
N GLY A 323 6.43 -5.38 17.87
CA GLY A 323 6.13 -4.27 18.78
C GLY A 323 7.31 -3.35 19.00
N ILE A 324 8.50 -3.91 19.28
CA ILE A 324 9.75 -3.13 19.46
C ILE A 324 10.07 -2.33 18.18
N GLY A 325 10.08 -2.99 17.02
CA GLY A 325 10.41 -2.33 15.75
C GLY A 325 9.41 -1.23 15.37
N ILE A 326 8.11 -1.51 15.54
CA ILE A 326 7.03 -0.56 15.25
C ILE A 326 7.08 0.61 16.23
N ALA A 327 7.24 0.36 17.54
CA ALA A 327 7.33 1.42 18.52
C ALA A 327 8.52 2.35 18.23
N ASN A 328 9.68 1.81 17.88
CA ASN A 328 10.84 2.63 17.49
C ASN A 328 10.53 3.52 16.27
N ALA A 329 9.83 3.00 15.27
CA ALA A 329 9.41 3.80 14.10
C ALA A 329 8.36 4.86 14.47
N VAL A 330 7.38 4.54 15.31
CA VAL A 330 6.37 5.49 15.82
C VAL A 330 7.03 6.62 16.58
N TRP A 331 7.98 6.30 17.48
CA TRP A 331 8.73 7.32 18.23
C TRP A 331 9.57 8.22 17.32
N ALA A 332 10.22 7.63 16.30
CA ALA A 332 11.12 8.38 15.41
C ALA A 332 10.38 9.32 14.47
N LEU A 333 9.14 8.99 14.10
CA LEU A 333 8.35 9.68 13.08
C LEU A 333 7.12 10.41 13.62
N ASP A 334 6.83 10.30 14.93
CA ASP A 334 5.62 10.82 15.58
C ASP A 334 4.34 10.39 14.83
N ALA A 335 4.25 9.08 14.53
CA ALA A 335 3.17 8.54 13.72
C ALA A 335 1.84 8.51 14.47
N ASP A 336 0.76 8.86 13.78
CA ASP A 336 -0.61 8.85 14.31
C ASP A 336 -1.42 7.62 13.86
N ALA A 337 -0.95 6.88 12.87
CA ALA A 337 -1.56 5.61 12.43
C ALA A 337 -0.54 4.54 12.09
N VAL A 338 -0.83 3.31 12.49
CA VAL A 338 -0.09 2.09 12.12
C VAL A 338 -1.07 1.07 11.58
N VAL A 339 -0.82 0.59 10.37
CA VAL A 339 -1.56 -0.51 9.76
C VAL A 339 -0.60 -1.67 9.53
N ILE A 340 -1.02 -2.87 9.90
CA ILE A 340 -0.24 -4.09 9.72
C ILE A 340 -0.97 -5.00 8.74
N ASP A 341 -0.24 -5.52 7.77
CA ASP A 341 -0.72 -6.53 6.82
C ASP A 341 0.14 -7.80 6.88
N GLY A 342 -0.41 -8.88 6.40
CA GLY A 342 0.22 -10.19 6.35
C GLY A 342 -0.46 -11.22 7.25
N PRO A 343 -0.04 -12.50 7.16
CA PRO A 343 -0.66 -13.62 7.88
C PRO A 343 -0.71 -13.45 9.39
N VAL A 344 0.24 -12.73 9.97
CA VAL A 344 0.32 -12.45 11.41
C VAL A 344 -0.94 -11.77 11.94
N THR A 345 -1.67 -11.05 11.10
CA THR A 345 -2.92 -10.36 11.46
C THR A 345 -4.08 -11.30 11.77
N GLU A 346 -4.00 -12.57 11.38
CA GLU A 346 -5.00 -13.58 11.74
C GLU A 346 -4.97 -13.90 13.24
N ALA A 347 -3.87 -13.61 13.92
CA ALA A 347 -3.75 -13.65 15.39
C ALA A 347 -3.82 -12.23 16.01
N TRP A 348 -4.60 -11.32 15.44
CA TRP A 348 -4.65 -9.90 15.81
C TRP A 348 -4.76 -9.60 17.31
N PRO A 349 -5.58 -10.30 18.12
CA PRO A 349 -5.62 -10.05 19.57
C PRO A 349 -4.27 -10.20 20.26
N LEU A 350 -3.46 -11.20 19.88
CA LEU A 350 -2.12 -11.40 20.43
C LEU A 350 -1.14 -10.34 19.91
N VAL A 351 -1.19 -10.05 18.62
CA VAL A 351 -0.31 -9.10 17.96
C VAL A 351 -0.53 -7.68 18.47
N SER A 352 -1.79 -7.22 18.50
CA SER A 352 -2.11 -5.87 18.94
C SER A 352 -1.79 -5.64 20.41
N ALA A 353 -2.01 -6.63 21.29
CA ALA A 353 -1.65 -6.53 22.68
C ALA A 353 -0.13 -6.36 22.85
N ALA A 354 0.67 -7.25 22.24
CA ALA A 354 2.12 -7.20 22.33
C ALA A 354 2.73 -5.92 21.77
N ILE A 355 2.14 -5.32 20.74
CA ILE A 355 2.57 -4.01 20.21
C ILE A 355 2.22 -2.90 21.19
N ARG A 356 1.01 -2.90 21.74
CA ARG A 356 0.58 -1.87 22.71
C ARG A 356 1.42 -1.90 23.99
N ASP A 357 1.86 -3.08 24.43
CA ASP A 357 2.73 -3.24 25.59
C ASP A 357 4.10 -2.55 25.44
N GLN A 358 4.49 -2.16 24.22
CA GLN A 358 5.72 -1.40 23.98
C GLN A 358 5.57 0.11 24.20
N PHE A 359 4.34 0.59 24.40
CA PHE A 359 4.09 2.00 24.66
C PHE A 359 3.88 2.23 26.15
N PRO A 360 4.82 2.91 26.84
CA PRO A 360 4.72 3.11 28.29
C PRO A 360 3.54 4.01 28.64
N GLU A 361 2.96 3.76 29.81
CA GLU A 361 1.95 4.62 30.39
C GLU A 361 2.60 5.85 31.06
N GLY A 362 2.01 7.02 30.88
CA GLY A 362 2.45 8.23 31.56
C GLY A 362 2.08 9.52 30.85
N PRO A 363 2.23 10.68 31.50
CA PRO A 363 1.80 11.96 30.94
C PRO A 363 2.60 12.40 29.70
N LEU A 364 3.86 11.97 29.57
CA LEU A 364 4.69 12.24 28.38
C LEU A 364 4.24 11.43 27.16
N PHE A 365 3.37 10.42 27.33
CA PHE A 365 2.98 9.47 26.30
C PHE A 365 1.48 9.53 25.99
N LEU A 366 0.80 10.60 26.40
CA LEU A 366 -0.64 10.77 26.20
C LEU A 366 -1.06 10.72 24.73
N ASN A 367 -0.19 11.16 23.83
CA ASN A 367 -0.48 11.19 22.38
C ASN A 367 -0.59 9.79 21.79
N PHE A 368 0.14 8.79 22.32
CA PHE A 368 0.11 7.41 21.82
C PHE A 368 -1.14 6.63 22.26
N ARG A 369 -1.93 7.14 23.21
CA ARG A 369 -3.26 6.58 23.52
C ARG A 369 -4.22 6.69 22.33
N ASN A 370 -4.00 7.66 21.46
CA ASN A 370 -4.82 7.93 20.29
C ASN A 370 -4.23 7.30 19.01
N LEU A 371 -3.10 6.58 19.11
CA LEU A 371 -2.50 5.88 17.97
C LEU A 371 -3.51 4.91 17.37
N VAL A 372 -3.85 5.13 16.11
CA VAL A 372 -4.66 4.19 15.33
C VAL A 372 -3.80 2.97 15.02
N LEU A 373 -4.09 1.83 15.62
CA LEU A 373 -3.41 0.56 15.36
C LEU A 373 -4.44 -0.45 14.83
N ARG A 374 -4.29 -0.86 13.58
CA ARG A 374 -5.26 -1.68 12.85
C ARG A 374 -4.61 -2.77 12.01
N PRO A 375 -5.27 -3.90 11.79
CA PRO A 375 -4.94 -4.75 10.66
C PRO A 375 -5.38 -4.06 9.37
N SER A 376 -4.73 -4.41 8.25
CA SER A 376 -5.12 -3.94 6.91
C SER A 376 -6.60 -4.25 6.64
N ALA A 377 -7.32 -3.29 6.08
CA ALA A 377 -8.70 -3.48 5.62
C ALA A 377 -8.75 -4.18 4.25
N LEU A 378 -7.67 -4.12 3.49
CA LEU A 378 -7.57 -4.66 2.14
C LEU A 378 -6.93 -6.05 2.13
N GLY A 379 -6.21 -6.40 3.19
CA GLY A 379 -5.53 -7.69 3.34
C GLY A 379 -4.62 -8.01 2.16
N GLY A 380 -4.55 -9.26 1.76
CA GLY A 380 -3.66 -9.73 0.70
C GLY A 380 -3.88 -9.10 -0.68
N GLU A 381 -4.90 -8.26 -0.88
CA GLU A 381 -5.14 -7.52 -2.13
C GLU A 381 -4.57 -6.09 -2.10
N ALA A 382 -4.05 -5.63 -0.96
CA ALA A 382 -3.55 -4.26 -0.81
C ALA A 382 -2.50 -3.89 -1.87
N ALA A 383 -1.55 -4.77 -2.16
CA ALA A 383 -0.48 -4.51 -3.13
C ALA A 383 -1.01 -4.39 -4.57
N VAL A 384 -1.90 -5.28 -5.02
CA VAL A 384 -2.49 -5.22 -6.36
C VAL A 384 -3.46 -4.04 -6.50
N ILE A 385 -4.23 -3.71 -5.46
CA ILE A 385 -5.08 -2.51 -5.45
C ILE A 385 -4.19 -1.26 -5.52
N GLY A 386 -3.08 -1.24 -4.77
CA GLY A 386 -2.08 -0.20 -4.86
C GLY A 386 -1.54 -0.05 -6.28
N ALA A 387 -1.14 -1.16 -6.91
CA ALA A 387 -0.69 -1.16 -8.29
C ALA A 387 -1.76 -0.59 -9.25
N ILE A 388 -3.04 -0.98 -9.12
CA ILE A 388 -4.14 -0.40 -9.92
C ILE A 388 -4.19 1.13 -9.76
N THR A 389 -3.86 1.67 -8.60
CA THR A 389 -3.97 3.12 -8.34
C THR A 389 -2.79 3.93 -8.88
N LEU A 390 -1.63 3.32 -9.16
CA LEU A 390 -0.42 3.99 -9.64
C LEU A 390 -0.67 4.82 -10.92
N PRO A 391 -1.29 4.28 -11.99
CA PRO A 391 -1.51 5.03 -13.23
C PRO A 391 -2.43 6.24 -13.07
N PHE A 392 -3.18 6.31 -11.99
CA PHE A 392 -4.07 7.45 -11.72
C PHE A 392 -3.38 8.60 -10.96
N ALA A 393 -2.16 8.40 -10.45
CA ALA A 393 -1.44 9.43 -9.69
C ALA A 393 -1.38 10.80 -10.39
N PRO A 394 -1.10 10.89 -11.71
CA PRO A 394 -1.10 12.17 -12.41
C PRO A 394 -2.46 12.90 -12.43
N ILE A 395 -3.56 12.17 -12.27
CA ILE A 395 -4.93 12.72 -12.26
C ILE A 395 -5.25 13.35 -10.90
N PHE A 396 -4.74 12.77 -9.82
CA PHE A 396 -5.02 13.17 -8.44
C PHE A 396 -3.98 14.11 -7.82
N SER A 397 -2.84 14.32 -8.48
CA SER A 397 -1.81 15.26 -8.06
C SER A 397 -1.72 16.45 -9.00
N PHE A 398 -1.27 17.61 -8.49
CA PHE A 398 -1.02 18.77 -9.33
C PHE A 398 0.42 18.77 -9.92
N ASP A 399 1.32 17.95 -9.37
CA ASP A 399 2.73 17.84 -9.71
C ASP A 399 3.13 16.47 -10.31
N GLY A 400 2.15 15.59 -10.53
CA GLY A 400 2.40 14.25 -11.09
C GLY A 400 2.98 13.25 -10.10
N THR A 401 3.19 13.65 -8.84
CA THR A 401 3.66 12.76 -7.78
C THR A 401 2.49 12.00 -7.16
N PHE A 402 2.75 10.82 -6.62
CA PHE A 402 1.81 10.09 -5.80
C PHE A 402 1.36 10.96 -4.62
N ALA A 403 0.10 11.25 -4.55
CA ALA A 403 -0.57 11.88 -3.44
C ALA A 403 -1.80 11.09 -3.04
#